data_ef2be243daa8956cd3b8f8d83a688171
#
_entry.id   ef2be243daa8956cd3b8f8d83a688171
#
_cell.length_a   1.000
_cell.length_b   1.000
_cell.length_c   1.000
_cell.angle_alpha   90.00
_cell.angle_beta   90.00
_cell.angle_gamma   90.00
#
_symmetry.space_group_name_H-M   'P 1'
#
loop_
_entity.id
_entity.type
_entity.pdbx_description
1 polymer ?
#
loop_
_entity_poly.entity_id
_entity_poly.type
_entity_poly.pdbx_seq_one_letter_code
_entity_poly.pdbx_strand_id
1 'polypeptide(L)'
;MRIFHWCASLALVVTGLAAPRVQGQEFKPSRVLMLTQSVGFMHGSVQRKTADNLAVAEVAMIHLGQKTGLFTVHCTQDAAADFTKANLQNYDIVMFYTTGALPIAEADRDYFFGEWLKSKGHGFLGFHSAADTWGDYQPYWDMVGGTFNGHPWNAGNEVTISVHEPKNPLMQPFGEEFVIRDEIYQYKNWQPEKVRVLMSLNMAKCRPSMPYHVPVAWIKAYGAGRVYFNNLGHNETSWANERYLKSITAAVRWMRGEIPLDATPNPALSAAEEQIAKAAAATAGKSN
;
A
#
# COMPACT_ATOMS: atom_id res chain seq x y z
N MET A 1 42.04 79.05 -22.05
CA MET A 1 40.85 78.64 -21.33
C MET A 1 40.65 77.11 -21.63
N ARG A 2 41.06 76.18 -20.75
CA ARG A 2 40.91 74.77 -20.95
C ARG A 2 39.82 74.26 -20.01
N ILE A 3 38.77 73.69 -20.57
CA ILE A 3 37.64 73.16 -19.84
C ILE A 3 37.92 71.67 -19.61
N PHE A 4 38.05 71.26 -18.32
CA PHE A 4 38.16 69.86 -17.93
C PHE A 4 36.80 69.27 -17.76
N HIS A 5 36.47 68.21 -18.52
CA HIS A 5 35.30 67.32 -18.30
C HIS A 5 35.63 66.20 -17.32
N TRP A 6 34.92 66.16 -16.24
CA TRP A 6 34.93 65.03 -15.34
C TRP A 6 33.89 64.01 -15.76
N CYS A 7 34.28 62.83 -16.15
CA CYS A 7 33.39 61.71 -16.32
C CYS A 7 33.29 60.96 -15.00
N ALA A 8 32.13 61.01 -14.35
CA ALA A 8 31.83 60.18 -13.19
C ALA A 8 31.32 58.80 -13.66
N SER A 9 32.12 57.78 -13.43
CA SER A 9 31.70 56.38 -13.66
C SER A 9 30.89 55.87 -12.50
N LEU A 10 29.62 55.57 -12.74
CA LEU A 10 28.69 54.96 -11.78
C LEU A 10 28.93 53.42 -11.79
N ALA A 11 29.52 52.86 -10.75
CA ALA A 11 29.65 51.42 -10.57
C ALA A 11 28.36 50.87 -9.99
N LEU A 12 27.64 50.06 -10.79
CA LEU A 12 26.46 49.33 -10.36
C LEU A 12 26.86 48.12 -9.56
N VAL A 13 26.68 48.14 -8.22
CA VAL A 13 26.88 47.00 -7.36
C VAL A 13 25.63 46.15 -7.45
N VAL A 14 25.68 45.02 -8.20
CA VAL A 14 24.64 44.03 -8.24
C VAL A 14 24.82 43.11 -7.02
N THR A 15 24.08 43.37 -5.96
CA THR A 15 23.98 42.42 -4.81
C THR A 15 23.10 41.26 -5.21
N GLY A 16 23.71 40.16 -5.61
CA GLY A 16 23.01 38.90 -5.85
C GLY A 16 22.42 38.36 -4.55
N LEU A 17 21.10 38.47 -4.42
CA LEU A 17 20.35 37.76 -3.37
C LEU A 17 20.47 36.26 -3.67
N ALA A 18 21.33 35.54 -2.95
CA ALA A 18 21.37 34.09 -2.96
C ALA A 18 20.05 33.59 -2.34
N ALA A 19 19.19 32.94 -3.14
CA ALA A 19 18.01 32.27 -2.66
C ALA A 19 18.41 31.23 -1.61
N PRO A 20 17.70 31.12 -0.47
CA PRO A 20 18.02 30.12 0.53
C PRO A 20 17.90 28.73 -0.10
N ARG A 21 18.98 27.98 -0.11
CA ARG A 21 18.94 26.55 -0.40
C ARG A 21 18.06 25.90 0.65
N VAL A 22 16.89 25.40 0.25
CA VAL A 22 16.11 24.47 1.06
C VAL A 22 17.02 23.27 1.27
N GLN A 23 17.58 23.14 2.48
CA GLN A 23 18.31 21.94 2.88
C GLN A 23 17.32 20.79 2.74
N GLY A 24 17.53 19.90 1.79
CA GLY A 24 16.72 18.70 1.63
C GLY A 24 16.73 17.93 2.95
N GLN A 25 15.58 17.66 3.51
CA GLN A 25 15.43 16.86 4.71
C GLN A 25 16.00 15.47 4.39
N GLU A 26 17.09 15.09 5.03
CA GLU A 26 17.71 13.78 4.88
C GLU A 26 16.89 12.76 5.67
N PHE A 27 16.13 11.93 4.97
CA PHE A 27 15.32 10.89 5.59
C PHE A 27 16.18 9.66 5.85
N LYS A 28 16.33 9.28 7.11
CA LYS A 28 16.94 7.98 7.47
C LYS A 28 16.06 6.83 6.93
N PRO A 29 16.65 5.69 6.53
CA PRO A 29 15.87 4.50 6.16
C PRO A 29 14.88 4.12 7.27
N SER A 30 13.62 3.87 6.91
CA SER A 30 12.61 3.38 7.86
C SER A 30 12.91 1.94 8.26
N ARG A 31 12.59 1.60 9.49
CA ARG A 31 12.67 0.22 10.00
C ARG A 31 11.30 -0.44 9.84
N VAL A 32 11.25 -1.57 9.14
CA VAL A 32 10.03 -2.29 8.80
C VAL A 32 10.01 -3.63 9.52
N LEU A 33 8.90 -3.94 10.20
CA LEU A 33 8.57 -5.28 10.66
C LEU A 33 7.60 -5.91 9.65
N MET A 34 8.01 -6.98 8.99
CA MET A 34 7.17 -7.72 8.04
C MET A 34 6.76 -9.06 8.62
N LEU A 35 5.46 -9.24 8.90
CA LEU A 35 4.87 -10.49 9.32
C LEU A 35 4.35 -11.26 8.11
N THR A 36 4.77 -12.54 8.01
CA THR A 36 4.36 -13.48 6.96
C THR A 36 3.82 -14.79 7.56
N GLN A 37 3.43 -14.77 8.83
CA GLN A 37 2.86 -15.92 9.52
C GLN A 37 1.47 -16.26 8.99
N SER A 38 1.25 -17.54 8.67
CA SER A 38 -0.04 -18.09 8.30
C SER A 38 -0.57 -18.96 9.43
N VAL A 39 -1.71 -18.58 10.01
CA VAL A 39 -2.47 -19.40 10.98
C VAL A 39 -3.64 -20.09 10.27
N GLY A 40 -4.09 -19.52 9.14
CA GLY A 40 -5.03 -20.12 8.18
C GLY A 40 -4.30 -20.74 6.98
N PHE A 41 -4.79 -20.43 5.78
CA PHE A 41 -4.20 -20.91 4.54
C PHE A 41 -2.78 -20.33 4.34
N MET A 42 -1.82 -21.18 3.99
CA MET A 42 -0.45 -20.77 3.68
C MET A 42 -0.28 -20.53 2.18
N HIS A 43 -0.02 -19.30 1.79
CA HIS A 43 0.26 -18.92 0.40
C HIS A 43 1.70 -19.28 0.02
N GLY A 44 1.93 -19.71 -1.25
CA GLY A 44 3.27 -20.02 -1.76
C GLY A 44 4.25 -18.86 -1.60
N SER A 45 3.81 -17.63 -1.83
CA SER A 45 4.64 -16.42 -1.72
C SER A 45 5.20 -16.15 -0.32
N VAL A 46 4.62 -16.73 0.74
CA VAL A 46 5.10 -16.62 2.14
C VAL A 46 5.60 -17.95 2.71
N GLN A 47 5.59 -19.01 1.91
CA GLN A 47 6.07 -20.32 2.35
C GLN A 47 7.60 -20.34 2.42
N ARG A 48 8.15 -20.49 3.60
CA ARG A 48 9.57 -20.79 3.83
C ARG A 48 9.81 -22.28 3.65
N LYS A 49 10.80 -22.67 2.84
CA LYS A 49 11.17 -24.09 2.66
C LYS A 49 11.80 -24.70 3.91
N THR A 50 12.56 -23.90 4.64
CA THR A 50 13.12 -24.19 5.96
C THR A 50 13.06 -22.92 6.80
N ALA A 51 13.25 -23.00 8.11
CA ALA A 51 13.25 -21.82 8.99
C ALA A 51 14.27 -20.74 8.56
N ASP A 52 15.39 -21.16 7.98
CA ASP A 52 16.49 -20.27 7.56
C ASP A 52 16.29 -19.70 6.14
N ASN A 53 15.34 -20.22 5.36
CA ASN A 53 15.08 -19.81 3.99
C ASN A 53 13.91 -18.83 3.95
N LEU A 54 14.20 -17.58 3.63
CA LEU A 54 13.18 -16.55 3.45
C LEU A 54 12.23 -16.89 2.28
N ALA A 55 10.97 -16.53 2.43
CA ALA A 55 9.95 -16.68 1.40
C ALA A 55 10.12 -15.63 0.28
N VAL A 56 9.50 -15.86 -0.88
CA VAL A 56 9.62 -14.98 -2.06
C VAL A 56 9.24 -13.53 -1.74
N ALA A 57 8.13 -13.32 -1.02
CA ALA A 57 7.69 -11.98 -0.62
C ALA A 57 8.69 -11.29 0.31
N GLU A 58 9.28 -12.03 1.24
CA GLU A 58 10.28 -11.51 2.18
C GLU A 58 11.56 -11.09 1.46
N VAL A 59 12.07 -11.95 0.57
CA VAL A 59 13.24 -11.66 -0.26
C VAL A 59 13.00 -10.42 -1.13
N ALA A 60 11.82 -10.33 -1.76
CA ALA A 60 11.47 -9.18 -2.58
C ALA A 60 11.48 -7.86 -1.78
N MET A 61 10.95 -7.84 -0.57
CA MET A 61 10.94 -6.64 0.27
C MET A 61 12.33 -6.27 0.79
N ILE A 62 13.16 -7.24 1.16
CA ILE A 62 14.56 -6.99 1.55
C ILE A 62 15.33 -6.38 0.37
N HIS A 63 15.23 -6.98 -0.83
CA HIS A 63 15.88 -6.45 -2.02
C HIS A 63 15.38 -5.06 -2.41
N LEU A 64 14.06 -4.82 -2.27
CA LEU A 64 13.49 -3.50 -2.55
C LEU A 64 14.05 -2.44 -1.59
N GLY A 65 14.13 -2.76 -0.30
CA GLY A 65 14.74 -1.88 0.71
C GLY A 65 16.20 -1.57 0.40
N GLN A 66 16.99 -2.58 0.07
CA GLN A 66 18.40 -2.43 -0.32
C GLN A 66 18.57 -1.60 -1.60
N LYS A 67 17.79 -1.89 -2.64
CA LYS A 67 17.83 -1.20 -3.93
C LYS A 67 17.47 0.28 -3.82
N THR A 68 16.49 0.60 -2.97
CA THR A 68 15.98 1.98 -2.85
C THR A 68 16.66 2.79 -1.75
N GLY A 69 17.26 2.15 -0.76
CA GLY A 69 17.79 2.79 0.45
C GLY A 69 16.71 3.40 1.36
N LEU A 70 15.42 3.16 1.08
CA LEU A 70 14.31 3.78 1.80
C LEU A 70 13.99 3.11 3.13
N PHE A 71 14.25 1.81 3.25
CA PHE A 71 13.89 1.02 4.43
C PHE A 71 14.77 -0.23 4.59
N THR A 72 14.81 -0.73 5.81
CA THR A 72 15.33 -2.07 6.16
C THR A 72 14.16 -2.93 6.64
N VAL A 73 14.20 -4.25 6.40
CA VAL A 73 13.11 -5.16 6.75
C VAL A 73 13.60 -6.23 7.70
N HIS A 74 12.87 -6.42 8.78
CA HIS A 74 12.92 -7.61 9.62
C HIS A 74 11.69 -8.46 9.29
N CYS A 75 11.91 -9.65 8.71
CA CYS A 75 10.86 -10.59 8.34
C CYS A 75 10.70 -11.66 9.42
N THR A 76 9.46 -11.88 9.88
CA THR A 76 9.16 -12.88 10.90
C THR A 76 7.90 -13.69 10.59
N GLN A 77 7.87 -14.93 11.08
CA GLN A 77 6.70 -15.80 11.12
C GLN A 77 6.34 -16.17 12.57
N ASP A 78 6.88 -15.44 13.54
CA ASP A 78 6.55 -15.57 14.97
C ASP A 78 5.96 -14.25 15.47
N ALA A 79 4.64 -14.10 15.24
CA ALA A 79 3.93 -12.89 15.64
C ALA A 79 3.87 -12.72 17.17
N ALA A 80 3.85 -13.84 17.93
CA ALA A 80 3.81 -13.79 19.39
C ALA A 80 5.10 -13.22 19.99
N ALA A 81 6.24 -13.58 19.41
CA ALA A 81 7.53 -13.09 19.89
C ALA A 81 7.84 -11.66 19.41
N ASP A 82 7.53 -11.37 18.14
CA ASP A 82 8.04 -10.17 17.48
C ASP A 82 7.05 -9.00 17.41
N PHE A 83 5.73 -9.26 17.47
CA PHE A 83 4.73 -8.21 17.45
C PHE A 83 4.30 -7.82 18.87
N THR A 84 5.23 -7.31 19.65
CA THR A 84 4.99 -6.86 21.01
C THR A 84 5.11 -5.34 21.10
N LYS A 85 4.43 -4.73 22.09
CA LYS A 85 4.54 -3.28 22.37
C LYS A 85 6.00 -2.82 22.50
N ALA A 86 6.84 -3.60 23.17
CA ALA A 86 8.24 -3.26 23.35
C ALA A 86 9.02 -3.30 22.03
N ASN A 87 8.77 -4.31 21.20
CA ASN A 87 9.48 -4.46 19.94
C ASN A 87 8.99 -3.49 18.86
N LEU A 88 7.68 -3.19 18.81
CA LEU A 88 7.09 -2.23 17.86
C LEU A 88 7.71 -0.83 17.95
N GLN A 89 8.23 -0.42 19.11
CA GLN A 89 8.94 0.84 19.25
C GLN A 89 10.22 0.94 18.42
N ASN A 90 10.70 -0.18 17.93
CA ASN A 90 11.87 -0.24 17.04
C ASN A 90 11.55 -0.04 15.58
N TYR A 91 10.29 0.09 15.18
CA TYR A 91 9.86 0.13 13.78
C TYR A 91 9.02 1.38 13.49
N ASP A 92 9.06 1.79 12.21
CA ASP A 92 8.26 2.89 11.68
C ASP A 92 7.08 2.36 10.85
N ILE A 93 7.24 1.18 10.25
CA ILE A 93 6.27 0.58 9.33
C ILE A 93 6.08 -0.89 9.68
N VAL A 94 4.83 -1.35 9.64
CA VAL A 94 4.45 -2.76 9.72
C VAL A 94 3.90 -3.22 8.38
N MET A 95 4.36 -4.38 7.90
CA MET A 95 3.85 -5.05 6.70
C MET A 95 3.24 -6.39 7.06
N PHE A 96 2.02 -6.67 6.58
CA PHE A 96 1.36 -7.96 6.73
C PHE A 96 1.13 -8.64 5.40
N TYR A 97 1.56 -9.89 5.33
CA TYR A 97 1.09 -10.89 4.38
C TYR A 97 0.78 -12.17 5.18
N THR A 98 -0.33 -12.12 5.89
CA THR A 98 -0.68 -13.06 6.96
C THR A 98 -2.08 -13.64 6.75
N THR A 99 -2.42 -14.73 7.43
CA THR A 99 -3.76 -15.31 7.45
C THR A 99 -4.16 -15.73 8.85
N GLY A 100 -5.47 -15.70 9.13
CA GLY A 100 -6.07 -16.27 10.33
C GLY A 100 -5.83 -15.45 11.60
N ALA A 101 -6.09 -16.07 12.75
CA ALA A 101 -5.98 -15.41 14.05
C ALA A 101 -4.54 -15.50 14.57
N LEU A 102 -3.73 -14.48 14.25
CA LEU A 102 -2.35 -14.40 14.74
C LEU A 102 -2.31 -14.42 16.27
N PRO A 103 -1.36 -15.18 16.89
CA PRO A 103 -1.25 -15.33 18.33
C PRO A 103 -0.59 -14.12 19.01
N ILE A 104 -1.13 -12.92 18.78
CA ILE A 104 -0.65 -11.66 19.38
C ILE A 104 -1.49 -11.38 20.62
N ALA A 105 -0.84 -11.04 21.72
CA ALA A 105 -1.50 -10.69 22.96
C ALA A 105 -2.44 -9.48 22.79
N GLU A 106 -3.55 -9.46 23.50
CA GLU A 106 -4.56 -8.40 23.42
C GLU A 106 -3.94 -7.02 23.70
N ALA A 107 -3.13 -6.90 24.74
CA ALA A 107 -2.46 -5.65 25.09
C ALA A 107 -1.54 -5.11 23.98
N ASP A 108 -0.88 -5.99 23.21
CA ASP A 108 -0.03 -5.60 22.09
C ASP A 108 -0.86 -5.16 20.88
N ARG A 109 -2.01 -5.82 20.63
CA ARG A 109 -2.98 -5.39 19.62
C ARG A 109 -3.59 -4.03 19.96
N ASP A 110 -4.00 -3.85 21.21
CA ASP A 110 -4.58 -2.58 21.70
C ASP A 110 -3.59 -1.43 21.55
N TYR A 111 -2.33 -1.67 21.91
CA TYR A 111 -1.27 -0.70 21.68
C TYR A 111 -1.06 -0.37 20.21
N PHE A 112 -1.01 -1.39 19.34
CA PHE A 112 -0.81 -1.20 17.90
C PHE A 112 -1.94 -0.36 17.27
N PHE A 113 -3.20 -0.74 17.49
CA PHE A 113 -4.36 -0.05 16.90
C PHE A 113 -4.72 1.25 17.61
N GLY A 114 -4.52 1.30 18.92
CA GLY A 114 -4.92 2.44 19.75
C GLY A 114 -3.92 3.60 19.73
N GLU A 115 -2.63 3.29 19.72
CA GLU A 115 -1.56 4.25 19.91
C GLU A 115 -0.54 4.25 18.78
N TRP A 116 0.12 3.11 18.52
CA TRP A 116 1.28 3.04 17.64
C TRP A 116 0.96 3.49 16.21
N LEU A 117 0.00 2.84 15.57
CA LEU A 117 -0.36 3.16 14.17
C LEU A 117 -1.00 4.53 14.03
N LYS A 118 -1.64 5.07 15.08
CA LYS A 118 -2.24 6.42 15.06
C LYS A 118 -1.21 7.54 15.20
N SER A 119 0.01 7.22 15.51
CA SER A 119 1.08 8.21 15.71
C SER A 119 1.70 8.63 14.37
N LYS A 120 2.16 9.91 14.31
CA LYS A 120 2.80 10.45 13.11
C LYS A 120 4.11 9.70 12.80
N GLY A 121 4.29 9.35 11.53
CA GLY A 121 5.48 8.64 11.04
C GLY A 121 5.32 7.13 11.01
N HIS A 122 4.21 6.60 11.53
CA HIS A 122 3.93 5.17 11.45
C HIS A 122 3.03 4.82 10.25
N GLY A 123 3.24 3.61 9.73
CA GLY A 123 2.47 3.10 8.59
C GLY A 123 2.21 1.61 8.64
N PHE A 124 1.16 1.21 7.93
CA PHE A 124 0.80 -0.18 7.72
C PHE A 124 0.64 -0.47 6.22
N LEU A 125 1.27 -1.55 5.74
CA LEU A 125 1.02 -2.10 4.41
C LEU A 125 0.42 -3.49 4.55
N GLY A 126 -0.77 -3.70 3.97
CA GLY A 126 -1.38 -5.01 3.85
C GLY A 126 -1.27 -5.53 2.43
N PHE A 127 -0.86 -6.79 2.29
CA PHE A 127 -0.76 -7.46 1.00
C PHE A 127 -1.71 -8.64 0.95
N HIS A 128 -2.46 -8.76 -0.13
CA HIS A 128 -3.30 -9.90 -0.47
C HIS A 128 -4.06 -10.46 0.76
N SER A 129 -3.58 -11.58 1.30
CA SER A 129 -4.23 -12.28 2.41
C SER A 129 -4.15 -11.57 3.77
N ALA A 130 -3.50 -10.42 3.86
CA ALA A 130 -3.65 -9.60 5.05
C ALA A 130 -5.13 -9.26 5.36
N ALA A 131 -6.02 -9.24 4.34
CA ALA A 131 -7.46 -9.11 4.55
C ALA A 131 -8.13 -10.35 5.18
N ASP A 132 -7.46 -11.51 5.19
CA ASP A 132 -7.91 -12.75 5.84
C ASP A 132 -7.31 -12.93 7.24
N THR A 133 -6.78 -11.86 7.82
CA THR A 133 -6.25 -11.83 9.19
C THR A 133 -7.32 -11.32 10.12
N TRP A 134 -7.52 -12.00 11.28
CA TRP A 134 -8.48 -11.61 12.31
C TRP A 134 -9.86 -11.23 11.77
N GLY A 135 -10.46 -12.08 10.94
CA GLY A 135 -11.73 -11.81 10.24
C GLY A 135 -12.89 -11.38 11.12
N ASP A 136 -12.87 -11.74 12.42
CA ASP A 136 -13.89 -11.38 13.40
C ASP A 136 -13.46 -10.29 14.39
N TYR A 137 -12.30 -9.67 14.16
CA TYR A 137 -11.76 -8.60 15.03
C TYR A 137 -11.97 -7.22 14.40
N GLN A 138 -13.00 -6.51 14.88
CA GLN A 138 -13.42 -5.23 14.32
C GLN A 138 -12.30 -4.17 14.21
N PRO A 139 -11.42 -3.93 15.19
CA PRO A 139 -10.36 -2.94 15.05
C PRO A 139 -9.43 -3.20 13.87
N TYR A 140 -9.23 -4.48 13.49
CA TYR A 140 -8.41 -4.83 12.33
C TYR A 140 -9.06 -4.43 11.01
N TRP A 141 -10.33 -4.82 10.78
CA TRP A 141 -10.99 -4.46 9.52
C TRP A 141 -11.42 -3.00 9.47
N ASP A 142 -11.62 -2.37 10.62
CA ASP A 142 -11.71 -0.90 10.67
C ASP A 142 -10.40 -0.23 10.22
N MET A 143 -9.25 -0.83 10.49
CA MET A 143 -7.94 -0.35 10.04
C MET A 143 -7.72 -0.67 8.56
N VAL A 144 -7.91 -1.92 8.13
CA VAL A 144 -7.67 -2.36 6.74
C VAL A 144 -8.73 -1.81 5.79
N GLY A 145 -10.02 -1.76 6.19
CA GLY A 145 -11.13 -1.29 5.36
C GLY A 145 -12.10 -2.38 4.92
N GLY A 146 -11.80 -3.66 5.17
CA GLY A 146 -12.65 -4.80 4.86
C GLY A 146 -11.97 -6.12 5.20
N THR A 147 -12.74 -7.22 5.13
CA THR A 147 -12.23 -8.58 5.39
C THR A 147 -12.52 -9.51 4.22
N PHE A 148 -11.70 -10.54 4.08
CA PHE A 148 -11.85 -11.59 3.08
C PHE A 148 -13.25 -12.21 3.05
N ASN A 149 -13.80 -12.40 1.84
CA ASN A 149 -15.09 -13.04 1.59
C ASN A 149 -15.05 -13.92 0.33
N GLY A 150 -13.96 -14.64 0.12
CA GLY A 150 -13.78 -15.51 -1.05
C GLY A 150 -13.02 -14.84 -2.20
N HIS A 151 -12.71 -15.64 -3.22
CA HIS A 151 -11.91 -15.24 -4.38
C HIS A 151 -12.47 -15.85 -5.68
N PRO A 152 -13.50 -15.25 -6.30
CA PRO A 152 -14.03 -15.73 -7.58
C PRO A 152 -12.98 -15.75 -8.72
N TRP A 153 -11.93 -14.97 -8.59
CA TRP A 153 -10.79 -14.90 -9.51
C TRP A 153 -9.59 -15.58 -8.86
N ASN A 154 -9.30 -16.83 -9.30
CA ASN A 154 -8.22 -17.64 -8.75
C ASN A 154 -6.85 -17.24 -9.33
N ALA A 155 -5.78 -17.75 -8.76
CA ALA A 155 -4.38 -17.51 -9.14
C ALA A 155 -4.08 -17.70 -10.64
N GLY A 156 -4.83 -18.57 -11.31
CA GLY A 156 -4.71 -18.82 -12.75
C GLY A 156 -5.47 -17.85 -13.65
N ASN A 157 -6.37 -17.04 -13.09
CA ASN A 157 -7.19 -16.12 -13.86
C ASN A 157 -6.38 -14.89 -14.30
N GLU A 158 -6.60 -14.48 -15.53
CA GLU A 158 -6.18 -13.18 -16.02
C GLU A 158 -7.29 -12.17 -15.76
N VAL A 159 -6.96 -11.08 -15.09
CA VAL A 159 -7.90 -10.03 -14.72
C VAL A 159 -7.45 -8.68 -15.25
N THR A 160 -8.41 -7.86 -15.63
CA THR A 160 -8.19 -6.47 -16.02
C THR A 160 -8.47 -5.55 -14.81
N ILE A 161 -7.54 -4.66 -14.53
CA ILE A 161 -7.62 -3.73 -13.39
C ILE A 161 -7.69 -2.31 -13.92
N SER A 162 -8.75 -1.58 -13.54
CA SER A 162 -8.90 -0.14 -13.76
C SER A 162 -8.13 0.64 -12.70
N VAL A 163 -7.37 1.65 -13.13
CA VAL A 163 -6.64 2.58 -12.26
C VAL A 163 -7.38 3.90 -12.22
N HIS A 164 -7.94 4.26 -11.07
CA HIS A 164 -8.80 5.44 -10.94
C HIS A 164 -8.01 6.76 -10.82
N GLU A 165 -6.76 6.68 -10.38
CA GLU A 165 -5.89 7.84 -10.21
C GLU A 165 -4.51 7.60 -10.87
N PRO A 166 -4.41 7.55 -12.20
CA PRO A 166 -3.14 7.20 -12.87
C PRO A 166 -2.02 8.21 -12.66
N LYS A 167 -2.33 9.44 -12.20
CA LYS A 167 -1.34 10.47 -11.84
C LYS A 167 -0.88 10.38 -10.38
N ASN A 168 -1.55 9.58 -9.54
CA ASN A 168 -1.15 9.33 -8.16
C ASN A 168 0.18 8.57 -8.17
N PRO A 169 1.21 9.00 -7.42
CA PRO A 169 2.53 8.34 -7.40
C PRO A 169 2.50 6.84 -7.13
N LEU A 170 1.52 6.35 -6.36
CA LEU A 170 1.35 4.92 -6.10
C LEU A 170 0.86 4.17 -7.35
N MET A 171 0.08 4.83 -8.19
CA MET A 171 -0.62 4.25 -9.33
C MET A 171 0.08 4.51 -10.67
N GLN A 172 0.88 5.55 -10.75
CA GLN A 172 1.61 5.94 -11.97
C GLN A 172 2.33 4.77 -12.67
N PRO A 173 2.94 3.80 -11.97
CA PRO A 173 3.59 2.67 -12.63
C PRO A 173 2.65 1.78 -13.45
N PHE A 174 1.34 1.79 -13.16
CA PHE A 174 0.36 0.90 -13.80
C PHE A 174 -0.30 1.52 -15.04
N GLY A 175 -0.32 2.86 -15.18
CA GLY A 175 -1.06 3.56 -16.23
C GLY A 175 -2.55 3.66 -15.88
N GLU A 176 -3.42 3.71 -16.89
CA GLU A 176 -4.88 3.83 -16.69
C GLU A 176 -5.57 2.49 -16.49
N GLU A 177 -5.02 1.44 -17.09
CA GLU A 177 -5.52 0.07 -16.99
C GLU A 177 -4.37 -0.92 -17.25
N PHE A 178 -4.42 -2.08 -16.63
CA PHE A 178 -3.47 -3.16 -16.92
C PHE A 178 -4.11 -4.54 -16.71
N VAL A 179 -3.47 -5.55 -17.32
CA VAL A 179 -3.84 -6.94 -17.17
C VAL A 179 -2.79 -7.64 -16.31
N ILE A 180 -3.26 -8.50 -15.40
CA ILE A 180 -2.39 -9.32 -14.55
C ILE A 180 -3.03 -10.68 -14.31
N ARG A 181 -2.19 -11.70 -14.12
CA ARG A 181 -2.62 -13.01 -13.65
C ARG A 181 -2.31 -13.10 -12.15
N ASP A 182 -3.36 -13.01 -11.35
CA ASP A 182 -3.26 -13.11 -9.89
C ASP A 182 -4.62 -13.51 -9.29
N GLU A 183 -4.62 -13.98 -8.04
CA GLU A 183 -5.86 -14.20 -7.29
C GLU A 183 -6.35 -12.88 -6.72
N ILE A 184 -7.67 -12.63 -6.83
CA ILE A 184 -8.27 -11.41 -6.31
C ILE A 184 -9.38 -11.74 -5.31
N TYR A 185 -9.24 -11.20 -4.12
CA TYR A 185 -10.23 -11.29 -3.05
C TYR A 185 -11.38 -10.32 -3.25
N GLN A 186 -12.58 -10.78 -2.91
CA GLN A 186 -13.72 -9.93 -2.60
C GLN A 186 -13.85 -9.77 -1.09
N TYR A 187 -14.63 -8.77 -0.64
CA TYR A 187 -14.65 -8.38 0.77
C TYR A 187 -16.05 -8.39 1.36
N LYS A 188 -16.15 -8.78 2.64
CA LYS A 188 -17.23 -8.43 3.59
C LYS A 188 -16.74 -7.29 4.49
N ASN A 189 -17.66 -6.68 5.26
CA ASN A 189 -17.33 -5.55 6.14
C ASN A 189 -16.60 -4.41 5.41
N TRP A 190 -16.84 -4.27 4.10
CA TRP A 190 -16.22 -3.25 3.27
C TRP A 190 -16.71 -1.85 3.65
N GLN A 191 -15.79 -0.90 3.83
CA GLN A 191 -16.04 0.44 4.35
C GLN A 191 -15.60 1.52 3.34
N PRO A 192 -16.32 1.71 2.22
CA PRO A 192 -15.94 2.67 1.19
C PRO A 192 -15.89 4.11 1.70
N GLU A 193 -16.64 4.43 2.76
CA GLU A 193 -16.66 5.75 3.40
C GLU A 193 -15.40 6.06 4.22
N LYS A 194 -14.53 5.08 4.44
CA LYS A 194 -13.31 5.21 5.25
C LYS A 194 -12.02 5.08 4.44
N VAL A 195 -12.10 4.76 3.15
CA VAL A 195 -10.94 4.51 2.30
C VAL A 195 -10.97 5.33 1.02
N ARG A 196 -9.79 5.61 0.48
CA ARG A 196 -9.63 6.12 -0.89
C ARG A 196 -9.21 4.99 -1.80
N VAL A 197 -10.13 4.51 -2.64
CA VAL A 197 -9.87 3.46 -3.63
C VAL A 197 -9.05 4.03 -4.78
N LEU A 198 -7.99 3.31 -5.16
CA LEU A 198 -7.06 3.68 -6.21
C LEU A 198 -7.13 2.75 -7.43
N MET A 199 -7.45 1.48 -7.21
CA MET A 199 -7.62 0.45 -8.26
C MET A 199 -8.80 -0.45 -7.95
N SER A 200 -9.47 -0.94 -9.01
CA SER A 200 -10.57 -1.91 -8.92
C SER A 200 -10.51 -2.91 -10.08
N LEU A 201 -11.14 -4.08 -9.92
CA LEU A 201 -11.40 -4.95 -11.05
C LEU A 201 -12.31 -4.28 -12.06
N ASN A 202 -11.94 -4.34 -13.34
CA ASN A 202 -12.82 -3.93 -14.43
C ASN A 202 -13.85 -5.02 -14.71
N MET A 203 -15.04 -4.93 -14.12
CA MET A 203 -16.06 -5.97 -14.21
C MET A 203 -16.60 -6.20 -15.63
N ALA A 204 -16.50 -5.22 -16.51
CA ALA A 204 -16.88 -5.39 -17.90
C ALA A 204 -15.91 -6.32 -18.67
N LYS A 205 -14.65 -6.39 -18.22
CA LYS A 205 -13.58 -7.17 -18.85
C LYS A 205 -13.19 -8.43 -18.09
N CYS A 206 -13.54 -8.56 -16.81
CA CYS A 206 -13.20 -9.74 -16.02
C CYS A 206 -14.22 -10.87 -16.17
N ARG A 207 -13.76 -12.10 -15.98
CA ARG A 207 -14.62 -13.30 -15.89
C ARG A 207 -14.20 -14.10 -14.64
N PRO A 208 -15.16 -14.52 -13.78
CA PRO A 208 -16.59 -14.14 -13.83
C PRO A 208 -16.80 -12.63 -13.64
N SER A 209 -17.88 -12.10 -14.19
CA SER A 209 -18.34 -10.73 -13.93
C SER A 209 -19.35 -10.76 -12.77
N MET A 210 -19.03 -10.07 -11.69
CA MET A 210 -19.85 -10.05 -10.47
C MET A 210 -20.64 -8.73 -10.39
N PRO A 211 -21.84 -8.71 -9.78
CA PRO A 211 -22.72 -7.52 -9.73
C PRO A 211 -22.35 -6.54 -8.61
N TYR A 212 -21.08 -6.45 -8.22
CA TYR A 212 -20.60 -5.58 -7.17
C TYR A 212 -19.19 -5.08 -7.44
N HIS A 213 -18.85 -3.96 -6.83
CA HIS A 213 -17.52 -3.37 -6.86
C HIS A 213 -16.49 -4.25 -6.13
N VAL A 214 -15.34 -4.48 -6.73
CA VAL A 214 -14.19 -5.17 -6.11
C VAL A 214 -12.96 -4.27 -6.15
N PRO A 215 -12.64 -3.59 -5.05
CA PRO A 215 -11.43 -2.77 -4.95
C PRO A 215 -10.19 -3.66 -4.92
N VAL A 216 -9.09 -3.19 -5.52
CA VAL A 216 -7.82 -3.91 -5.58
C VAL A 216 -6.74 -3.20 -4.76
N ALA A 217 -6.68 -1.87 -4.79
CA ALA A 217 -5.79 -1.12 -3.91
C ALA A 217 -6.43 0.15 -3.40
N TRP A 218 -6.09 0.50 -2.15
CA TRP A 218 -6.57 1.71 -1.50
C TRP A 218 -5.62 2.24 -0.46
N ILE A 219 -5.81 3.49 -0.09
CA ILE A 219 -5.12 4.16 1.01
C ILE A 219 -6.11 4.72 2.02
N LYS A 220 -5.61 4.95 3.22
CA LYS A 220 -6.39 5.47 4.33
C LYS A 220 -5.48 6.22 5.32
N ALA A 221 -5.98 7.33 5.87
CA ALA A 221 -5.45 7.90 7.10
C ALA A 221 -5.99 7.12 8.31
N TYR A 222 -5.12 6.83 9.27
CA TYR A 222 -5.49 6.16 10.53
C TYR A 222 -4.90 6.93 11.72
N GLY A 223 -5.68 7.87 12.26
CA GLY A 223 -5.12 8.92 13.12
C GLY A 223 -4.12 9.78 12.33
N ALA A 224 -2.89 9.93 12.83
CA ALA A 224 -1.80 10.56 12.11
C ALA A 224 -0.94 9.58 11.31
N GLY A 225 -1.21 8.27 11.43
CA GLY A 225 -0.55 7.21 10.64
C GLY A 225 -1.23 6.97 9.29
N ARG A 226 -0.69 6.05 8.52
CA ARG A 226 -1.06 5.81 7.12
C ARG A 226 -1.19 4.33 6.82
N VAL A 227 -2.23 3.96 6.10
CA VAL A 227 -2.51 2.58 5.69
C VAL A 227 -2.56 2.49 4.17
N TYR A 228 -1.84 1.55 3.60
CA TYR A 228 -1.93 1.12 2.21
C TYR A 228 -2.28 -0.36 2.17
N PHE A 229 -3.28 -0.71 1.39
CA PHE A 229 -3.63 -2.10 1.10
C PHE A 229 -3.56 -2.36 -0.40
N ASN A 230 -3.04 -3.54 -0.76
CA ASN A 230 -3.03 -4.01 -2.14
C ASN A 230 -3.37 -5.50 -2.19
N ASN A 231 -4.43 -5.83 -2.92
CA ASN A 231 -4.95 -7.20 -3.08
C ASN A 231 -4.04 -8.11 -3.91
N LEU A 232 -3.12 -7.54 -4.69
CA LEU A 232 -2.15 -8.30 -5.48
C LEU A 232 -1.10 -8.97 -4.58
N GLY A 233 -0.49 -10.04 -5.09
CA GLY A 233 0.64 -10.70 -4.43
C GLY A 233 0.41 -12.18 -4.12
N HIS A 234 -0.72 -12.79 -4.52
CA HIS A 234 -0.92 -14.24 -4.38
C HIS A 234 0.17 -15.00 -5.13
N ASN A 235 0.34 -14.67 -6.42
CA ASN A 235 1.34 -15.32 -7.25
C ASN A 235 2.75 -14.78 -6.95
N GLU A 236 3.73 -15.69 -6.94
CA GLU A 236 5.14 -15.32 -6.75
C GLU A 236 5.63 -14.33 -7.81
N THR A 237 5.08 -14.39 -9.04
CA THR A 237 5.41 -13.48 -10.13
C THR A 237 5.05 -12.03 -9.83
N SER A 238 4.07 -11.77 -8.97
CA SER A 238 3.71 -10.41 -8.54
C SER A 238 4.85 -9.74 -7.77
N TRP A 239 5.64 -10.52 -7.00
CA TRP A 239 6.79 -10.05 -6.23
C TRP A 239 8.04 -9.76 -7.07
N ALA A 240 8.03 -10.13 -8.36
CA ALA A 240 9.02 -9.73 -9.36
C ALA A 240 8.51 -8.64 -10.31
N ASN A 241 7.25 -8.23 -10.21
CA ASN A 241 6.63 -7.24 -11.09
C ASN A 241 7.10 -5.82 -10.71
N GLU A 242 7.84 -5.18 -11.61
CA GLU A 242 8.38 -3.83 -11.37
C GLU A 242 7.32 -2.77 -11.07
N ARG A 243 6.12 -2.85 -11.68
CA ARG A 243 5.03 -1.90 -11.44
C ARG A 243 4.52 -2.03 -10.00
N TYR A 244 4.35 -3.26 -9.53
CA TYR A 244 3.95 -3.56 -8.15
C TYR A 244 4.99 -3.07 -7.15
N LEU A 245 6.27 -3.37 -7.37
CA LEU A 245 7.36 -2.95 -6.50
C LEU A 245 7.54 -1.41 -6.47
N LYS A 246 7.35 -0.72 -7.61
CA LYS A 246 7.36 0.74 -7.67
C LYS A 246 6.20 1.35 -6.88
N SER A 247 5.00 0.75 -6.94
CA SER A 247 3.85 1.16 -6.13
C SER A 247 4.12 1.02 -4.63
N ILE A 248 4.70 -0.09 -4.19
CA ILE A 248 5.13 -0.30 -2.79
C ILE A 248 6.17 0.74 -2.38
N THR A 249 7.16 1.02 -3.25
CA THR A 249 8.16 2.06 -3.02
C THR A 249 7.51 3.43 -2.77
N ALA A 250 6.53 3.81 -3.60
CA ALA A 250 5.80 5.07 -3.45
C ALA A 250 4.95 5.08 -2.16
N ALA A 251 4.34 3.94 -1.77
CA ALA A 251 3.61 3.82 -0.52
C ALA A 251 4.52 4.05 0.70
N VAL A 252 5.71 3.47 0.71
CA VAL A 252 6.71 3.70 1.76
C VAL A 252 7.11 5.20 1.80
N ARG A 253 7.37 5.82 0.65
CA ARG A 253 7.70 7.26 0.60
C ARG A 253 6.57 8.14 1.12
N TRP A 254 5.32 7.77 0.83
CA TRP A 254 4.16 8.45 1.39
C TRP A 254 4.10 8.29 2.91
N MET A 255 4.29 7.07 3.45
CA MET A 255 4.30 6.82 4.89
C MET A 255 5.37 7.62 5.61
N ARG A 256 6.54 7.78 5.01
CA ARG A 256 7.65 8.61 5.50
C ARG A 256 7.38 10.12 5.41
N GLY A 257 6.31 10.52 4.71
CA GLY A 257 6.00 11.94 4.48
C GLY A 257 6.84 12.61 3.39
N GLU A 258 7.57 11.86 2.58
CA GLU A 258 8.37 12.37 1.46
C GLU A 258 7.51 12.85 0.28
N ILE A 259 6.36 12.24 0.09
CA ILE A 259 5.39 12.62 -0.94
C ILE A 259 4.03 12.90 -0.31
N PRO A 260 3.37 14.00 -0.67
CA PRO A 260 2.00 14.26 -0.23
C PRO A 260 1.02 13.44 -1.06
N LEU A 261 0.04 12.79 -0.42
CA LEU A 261 -1.11 12.18 -1.08
C LEU A 261 -2.38 12.56 -0.32
N ASP A 262 -3.43 12.79 -1.07
CA ASP A 262 -4.78 12.92 -0.52
C ASP A 262 -5.32 11.53 -0.18
N ALA A 263 -5.57 11.27 1.10
CA ALA A 263 -6.18 10.05 1.59
C ALA A 263 -7.66 10.26 1.99
N THR A 264 -8.28 11.38 1.58
CA THR A 264 -9.71 11.60 1.78
C THR A 264 -10.51 10.50 1.10
N PRO A 265 -11.43 9.82 1.80
CA PRO A 265 -12.25 8.76 1.22
C PRO A 265 -13.02 9.21 -0.04
N ASN A 266 -13.20 8.29 -0.99
CA ASN A 266 -13.90 8.55 -2.25
C ASN A 266 -15.10 7.61 -2.48
N PRO A 267 -16.09 7.53 -1.56
CA PRO A 267 -17.19 6.57 -1.63
C PRO A 267 -18.04 6.69 -2.90
N ALA A 268 -18.11 7.86 -3.50
CA ALA A 268 -18.80 8.07 -4.77
C ALA A 268 -18.20 7.23 -5.91
N LEU A 269 -16.88 7.01 -5.90
CA LEU A 269 -16.20 6.10 -6.84
C LEU A 269 -16.70 4.67 -6.65
N SER A 270 -16.71 4.16 -5.42
CA SER A 270 -17.20 2.81 -5.12
C SER A 270 -18.65 2.60 -5.58
N ALA A 271 -19.50 3.60 -5.38
CA ALA A 271 -20.90 3.57 -5.84
C ALA A 271 -21.00 3.55 -7.38
N ALA A 272 -20.18 4.32 -8.08
CA ALA A 272 -20.14 4.34 -9.55
C ALA A 272 -19.64 2.99 -10.11
N GLU A 273 -18.55 2.44 -9.57
CA GLU A 273 -18.01 1.14 -9.96
C GLU A 273 -19.00 -0.01 -9.70
N GLU A 274 -19.79 0.08 -8.63
CA GLU A 274 -20.87 -0.90 -8.37
C GLU A 274 -21.96 -0.85 -9.44
N GLN A 275 -22.35 0.32 -9.94
CA GLN A 275 -23.31 0.41 -11.04
C GLN A 275 -22.75 -0.17 -12.34
N ILE A 276 -21.47 0.10 -12.63
CA ILE A 276 -20.76 -0.50 -13.78
C ILE A 276 -20.75 -2.03 -13.65
N ALA A 277 -20.45 -2.55 -12.48
CA ALA A 277 -20.40 -3.98 -12.20
C ALA A 277 -21.78 -4.65 -12.37
N LYS A 278 -22.85 -4.04 -11.86
CA LYS A 278 -24.23 -4.52 -12.05
C LYS A 278 -24.62 -4.60 -13.52
N ALA A 279 -24.30 -3.56 -14.31
CA ALA A 279 -24.59 -3.53 -15.74
C ALA A 279 -23.78 -4.61 -16.50
N ALA A 280 -22.51 -4.80 -16.16
CA ALA A 280 -21.64 -5.81 -16.78
C ALA A 280 -22.13 -7.24 -16.49
N ALA A 281 -22.51 -7.54 -15.24
CA ALA A 281 -23.04 -8.85 -14.86
C ALA A 281 -24.37 -9.16 -15.55
N ALA A 282 -25.28 -8.17 -15.65
CA ALA A 282 -26.55 -8.32 -16.36
C ALA A 282 -26.38 -8.62 -17.86
N THR A 283 -25.33 -8.07 -18.48
CA THR A 283 -24.99 -8.34 -19.89
C THR A 283 -24.41 -9.74 -20.06
N ALA A 284 -23.50 -10.16 -19.16
CA ALA A 284 -22.91 -11.49 -19.18
C ALA A 284 -23.96 -12.62 -18.99
N GLY A 285 -24.95 -12.41 -18.13
CA GLY A 285 -26.03 -13.37 -17.91
C GLY A 285 -27.01 -13.56 -19.08
N LYS A 286 -27.03 -12.66 -20.07
CA LYS A 286 -27.84 -12.75 -21.28
C LYS A 286 -27.13 -13.48 -22.43
N SER A 287 -25.83 -13.71 -22.30
CA SER A 287 -24.98 -14.30 -23.35
C SER A 287 -24.74 -15.80 -23.12
N ASN A 288 -25.28 -16.37 -22.07
CA ASN A 288 -25.30 -17.81 -21.73
C ASN A 288 -26.73 -18.36 -21.94
#